data_26945c34108e138e85695483791b41f1
#
_entry.id   26945c34108e138e85695483791b41f1
#
_cell.length_a   1.000
_cell.length_b   1.000
_cell.length_c   1.000
_cell.angle_alpha   90.00
_cell.angle_beta   90.00
_cell.angle_gamma   90.00
#
_symmetry.space_group_name_H-M   'P 1'
#
loop_
_entity.id
_entity.type
_entity.pdbx_description
1 polymer ?
#
loop_
_entity_poly.entity_id
_entity_poly.type
_entity_poly.pdbx_seq_one_letter_code
_entity_poly.pdbx_strand_id
1 'polypeptide(L)'
;EENRFHFITKRFDREGTNIKHHVQTLCALQHFDYNDMFGYSYEQLFQTMRALRLKYPDAEQMFRRMVFNVLATNYDDHTKNFGFRLKQEGKWELAPAYDVCFSYDPTNAWVSQQTLSVNGKRLHITKKDLMTVAKSNNIKKGEAIIDEINDTIKLWGDFSTQAKVPNDKQLLVMGNLNTI
;
A
#
# COMPACT_ATOMS: atom_id res chain seq x y z
N GLU A 1 -1.50 7.02 29.83
CA GLU A 1 -2.80 7.35 30.41
C GLU A 1 -3.73 6.17 30.19
N GLU A 2 -4.37 5.69 31.27
CA GLU A 2 -5.28 4.55 31.19
C GLU A 2 -6.39 4.82 30.17
N ASN A 3 -6.60 3.90 29.22
CA ASN A 3 -7.60 3.95 28.14
C ASN A 3 -7.38 4.92 26.96
N ARG A 4 -6.17 5.45 26.76
CA ARG A 4 -5.84 6.21 25.55
C ARG A 4 -4.73 5.54 24.76
N PHE A 5 -4.93 5.42 23.46
CA PHE A 5 -3.91 4.96 22.51
C PHE A 5 -3.35 6.16 21.74
N HIS A 6 -2.03 6.21 21.60
CA HIS A 6 -1.35 7.28 20.89
C HIS A 6 -0.59 6.68 19.69
N PHE A 7 -0.81 7.23 18.51
CA PHE A 7 -0.02 6.87 17.34
C PHE A 7 1.31 7.63 17.37
N ILE A 8 2.41 6.90 17.32
CA ILE A 8 3.77 7.47 17.28
C ILE A 8 4.53 6.86 16.12
N THR A 9 5.11 7.70 15.26
CA THR A 9 5.94 7.25 14.15
C THR A 9 7.22 8.07 14.05
N LYS A 10 8.33 7.40 13.70
CA LYS A 10 9.59 8.08 13.39
C LYS A 10 9.52 8.63 11.98
N ARG A 11 9.78 9.92 11.82
CA ARG A 11 9.81 10.56 10.50
C ARG A 11 10.94 9.98 9.65
N PHE A 12 10.60 9.52 8.46
CA PHE A 12 11.57 8.99 7.49
C PHE A 12 12.20 10.06 6.60
N ASP A 13 11.64 11.27 6.59
CA ASP A 13 12.14 12.42 5.86
C ASP A 13 13.17 13.25 6.66
N ARG A 14 13.58 12.74 7.83
CA ARG A 14 14.58 13.35 8.71
C ARG A 14 15.64 12.33 9.08
N GLU A 15 16.90 12.80 9.09
CA GLU A 15 18.03 12.01 9.53
C GLU A 15 18.94 12.87 10.42
N GLY A 16 19.28 12.35 11.60
CA GLY A 16 19.99 13.15 12.60
C GLY A 16 19.26 14.44 12.97
N THR A 17 20.00 15.50 13.29
CA THR A 17 19.46 16.77 13.77
C THR A 17 19.04 17.72 12.64
N ASN A 18 19.74 17.69 11.50
CA ASN A 18 19.63 18.75 10.49
C ASN A 18 19.34 18.25 9.05
N ILE A 19 19.46 16.95 8.80
CA ILE A 19 19.26 16.43 7.44
C ILE A 19 17.76 16.26 7.17
N LYS A 20 17.30 16.92 6.11
CA LYS A 20 15.92 16.85 5.62
C LYS A 20 15.96 16.28 4.20
N HIS A 21 15.26 15.18 3.99
CA HIS A 21 15.10 14.62 2.66
C HIS A 21 13.85 15.20 2.00
N HIS A 22 13.97 15.50 0.71
CA HIS A 22 12.82 15.87 -0.09
C HIS A 22 11.93 14.66 -0.33
N VAL A 23 10.62 14.79 -0.11
CA VAL A 23 9.65 13.74 -0.32
C VAL A 23 8.53 14.26 -1.19
N GLN A 24 8.17 13.49 -2.21
CA GLN A 24 6.99 13.75 -3.03
C GLN A 24 6.13 12.48 -3.14
N THR A 25 4.84 12.67 -3.21
CA THR A 25 3.89 11.59 -3.45
C THR A 25 3.76 11.30 -4.95
N LEU A 26 3.22 10.13 -5.30
CA LEU A 26 2.86 9.80 -6.67
C LEU A 26 1.96 10.89 -7.27
N CYS A 27 0.96 11.33 -6.51
CA CYS A 27 0.05 12.39 -6.90
C CYS A 27 0.78 13.68 -7.33
N ALA A 28 1.75 14.13 -6.49
CA ALA A 28 2.51 15.35 -6.76
C ALA A 28 3.47 15.20 -7.93
N LEU A 29 4.18 14.06 -8.05
CA LEU A 29 5.14 13.79 -9.14
C LEU A 29 4.48 13.73 -10.51
N GLN A 30 3.29 13.17 -10.58
CA GLN A 30 2.56 12.97 -11.83
C GLN A 30 1.53 14.06 -12.12
N HIS A 31 1.39 15.04 -11.21
CA HIS A 31 0.35 16.09 -11.31
C HIS A 31 -1.06 15.51 -11.47
N PHE A 32 -1.33 14.38 -10.77
CA PHE A 32 -2.64 13.75 -10.81
C PHE A 32 -3.70 14.61 -10.12
N ASP A 33 -4.89 14.66 -10.68
CA ASP A 33 -6.04 15.26 -10.00
C ASP A 33 -6.50 14.33 -8.87
N TYR A 34 -6.32 14.78 -7.64
CA TYR A 34 -6.71 14.01 -6.47
C TYR A 34 -8.23 13.77 -6.39
N ASN A 35 -9.03 14.65 -6.99
CA ASN A 35 -10.50 14.52 -7.00
C ASN A 35 -10.98 13.47 -8.01
N ASP A 36 -10.15 13.06 -8.96
CA ASP A 36 -10.42 11.90 -9.80
C ASP A 36 -10.10 10.61 -9.02
N MET A 37 -11.09 10.16 -8.23
CA MET A 37 -10.96 9.04 -7.32
C MET A 37 -10.54 7.74 -8.00
N PHE A 38 -10.92 7.56 -9.27
CA PHE A 38 -10.77 6.26 -9.95
C PHE A 38 -10.03 6.35 -11.29
N GLY A 39 -9.33 7.46 -11.54
CA GLY A 39 -8.55 7.65 -12.77
C GLY A 39 -7.20 6.93 -12.80
N TYR A 40 -6.75 6.33 -11.68
CA TYR A 40 -5.35 5.90 -11.53
C TYR A 40 -5.22 4.41 -11.22
N SER A 41 -3.99 3.88 -11.43
CA SER A 41 -3.71 2.46 -11.30
C SER A 41 -2.31 2.18 -10.71
N TYR A 42 -2.10 0.96 -10.22
CA TYR A 42 -0.77 0.48 -9.83
C TYR A 42 0.19 0.39 -11.01
N GLU A 43 -0.30 0.17 -12.23
CA GLU A 43 0.51 0.17 -13.43
C GLU A 43 1.17 1.54 -13.67
N GLN A 44 0.43 2.64 -13.47
CA GLN A 44 0.97 4.02 -13.54
C GLN A 44 1.97 4.29 -12.41
N LEU A 45 1.74 3.78 -11.21
CA LEU A 45 2.69 3.82 -10.11
C LEU A 45 4.01 3.14 -10.49
N PHE A 46 3.97 1.91 -11.03
CA PHE A 46 5.17 1.21 -11.51
C PHE A 46 5.85 1.93 -12.69
N GLN A 47 5.09 2.58 -13.58
CA GLN A 47 5.66 3.42 -14.65
C GLN A 47 6.44 4.59 -14.06
N THR A 48 5.89 5.26 -13.05
CA THR A 48 6.57 6.35 -12.31
C THR A 48 7.86 5.86 -11.66
N MET A 49 7.84 4.70 -11.02
CA MET A 49 9.04 4.10 -10.43
C MET A 49 10.14 3.85 -11.47
N ARG A 50 9.78 3.39 -12.67
CA ARG A 50 10.74 3.23 -13.79
C ARG A 50 11.29 4.57 -14.26
N ALA A 51 10.44 5.59 -14.40
CA ALA A 51 10.87 6.93 -14.80
C ALA A 51 11.84 7.55 -13.77
N LEU A 52 11.62 7.29 -12.47
CA LEU A 52 12.53 7.67 -11.39
C LEU A 52 13.78 6.77 -11.28
N ARG A 53 13.91 5.75 -12.13
CA ARG A 53 15.03 4.79 -12.15
C ARG A 53 15.20 4.05 -10.82
N LEU A 54 14.10 3.71 -10.15
CA LEU A 54 14.14 2.92 -8.93
C LEU A 54 14.65 1.50 -9.21
N LYS A 55 15.30 0.91 -8.21
CA LYS A 55 15.91 -0.42 -8.35
C LYS A 55 14.87 -1.54 -8.18
N TYR A 56 15.24 -2.74 -8.61
CA TYR A 56 14.40 -3.93 -8.49
C TYR A 56 13.86 -4.18 -7.06
N PRO A 57 14.66 -4.03 -5.97
CA PRO A 57 14.12 -4.19 -4.62
C PRO A 57 12.97 -3.24 -4.29
N ASP A 58 12.99 -2.00 -4.82
CA ASP A 58 11.89 -1.04 -4.64
C ASP A 58 10.62 -1.52 -5.37
N ALA A 59 10.78 -2.06 -6.58
CA ALA A 59 9.67 -2.61 -7.35
C ALA A 59 9.06 -3.85 -6.67
N GLU A 60 9.89 -4.75 -6.16
CA GLU A 60 9.44 -5.91 -5.38
C GLU A 60 8.70 -5.46 -4.10
N GLN A 61 9.25 -4.47 -3.39
CA GLN A 61 8.61 -3.91 -2.20
C GLN A 61 7.26 -3.22 -2.53
N MET A 62 7.17 -2.53 -3.66
CA MET A 62 5.89 -1.94 -4.09
C MET A 62 4.88 -3.01 -4.45
N PHE A 63 5.30 -4.09 -5.09
CA PHE A 63 4.42 -5.22 -5.38
C PHE A 63 3.89 -5.85 -4.08
N ARG A 64 4.72 -6.01 -3.04
CA ARG A 64 4.29 -6.45 -1.71
C ARG A 64 3.21 -5.53 -1.12
N ARG A 65 3.39 -4.21 -1.23
CA ARG A 65 2.40 -3.23 -0.75
C ARG A 65 1.08 -3.34 -1.50
N MET A 66 1.12 -3.47 -2.82
CA MET A 66 -0.07 -3.67 -3.65
C MET A 66 -0.82 -4.94 -3.23
N VAL A 67 -0.13 -6.06 -3.11
CA VAL A 67 -0.72 -7.33 -2.67
C VAL A 67 -1.33 -7.19 -1.28
N PHE A 68 -0.61 -6.56 -0.34
CA PHE A 68 -1.12 -6.32 1.00
C PHE A 68 -2.39 -5.44 0.99
N ASN A 69 -2.38 -4.32 0.27
CA ASN A 69 -3.54 -3.43 0.19
C ASN A 69 -4.79 -4.16 -0.35
N VAL A 70 -4.59 -5.00 -1.38
CA VAL A 70 -5.68 -5.81 -1.95
C VAL A 70 -6.20 -6.84 -0.96
N LEU A 71 -5.31 -7.60 -0.32
CA LEU A 71 -5.71 -8.74 0.54
C LEU A 71 -6.18 -8.28 1.93
N ALA A 72 -5.56 -7.23 2.49
CA ALA A 72 -5.93 -6.66 3.78
C ALA A 72 -7.10 -5.66 3.69
N THR A 73 -7.67 -5.48 2.51
CA THR A 73 -8.81 -4.57 2.28
C THR A 73 -8.49 -3.13 2.71
N ASN A 74 -7.30 -2.66 2.32
CA ASN A 74 -6.94 -1.25 2.42
C ASN A 74 -7.35 -0.55 1.12
N TYR A 75 -8.61 -0.13 1.03
CA TYR A 75 -9.17 0.48 -0.17
C TYR A 75 -8.88 1.98 -0.29
N ASP A 76 -8.32 2.60 0.75
CA ASP A 76 -7.86 3.98 0.72
C ASP A 76 -6.40 4.11 0.19
N ASP A 77 -6.05 3.27 -0.76
CA ASP A 77 -4.73 3.20 -1.39
C ASP A 77 -4.57 4.23 -2.52
N HIS A 78 -4.89 5.48 -2.23
CA HIS A 78 -4.88 6.57 -3.20
C HIS A 78 -3.47 7.11 -3.48
N THR A 79 -3.34 7.92 -4.53
CA THR A 79 -2.06 8.39 -5.08
C THR A 79 -1.19 9.21 -4.10
N LYS A 80 -1.75 9.75 -3.01
CA LYS A 80 -0.97 10.45 -1.96
C LYS A 80 -0.34 9.48 -0.95
N ASN A 81 -0.77 8.22 -0.88
CA ASN A 81 -0.25 7.21 0.05
C ASN A 81 0.99 6.48 -0.47
N PHE A 82 1.50 6.87 -1.64
CA PHE A 82 2.75 6.37 -2.21
C PHE A 82 3.76 7.50 -2.34
N GLY A 83 4.79 7.46 -1.49
CA GLY A 83 5.82 8.49 -1.44
C GLY A 83 7.16 8.03 -2.01
N PHE A 84 7.91 8.98 -2.53
CA PHE A 84 9.28 8.82 -3.01
C PHE A 84 10.17 9.84 -2.31
N ARG A 85 11.36 9.41 -1.93
CA ARG A 85 12.33 10.22 -1.21
C ARG A 85 13.53 10.49 -2.11
N LEU A 86 13.89 11.76 -2.26
CA LEU A 86 15.11 12.18 -2.95
C LEU A 86 16.25 12.34 -1.95
N LYS A 87 17.28 11.54 -2.12
CA LYS A 87 18.51 11.64 -1.33
C LYS A 87 19.41 12.79 -1.80
N GLN A 88 20.33 13.20 -0.96
CA GLN A 88 21.26 14.29 -1.26
C GLN A 88 22.10 14.05 -2.54
N GLU A 89 22.32 12.79 -2.90
CA GLU A 89 23.01 12.38 -4.13
C GLU A 89 22.16 12.51 -5.41
N GLY A 90 20.97 13.07 -5.33
CA GLY A 90 20.05 13.20 -6.45
C GLY A 90 19.38 11.88 -6.88
N LYS A 91 19.41 10.85 -6.03
CA LYS A 91 18.80 9.54 -6.30
C LYS A 91 17.45 9.41 -5.60
N TRP A 92 16.46 9.03 -6.36
CA TRP A 92 15.15 8.67 -5.83
C TRP A 92 15.16 7.26 -5.25
N GLU A 93 14.42 7.07 -4.17
CA GLU A 93 14.12 5.77 -3.58
C GLU A 93 12.64 5.72 -3.15
N LEU A 94 12.12 4.52 -2.98
CA LEU A 94 10.80 4.33 -2.44
C LEU A 94 10.80 4.73 -0.95
N ALA A 95 9.90 5.63 -0.55
CA ALA A 95 9.71 5.95 0.86
C ALA A 95 9.17 4.73 1.65
N PRO A 96 9.42 4.62 2.96
CA PRO A 96 8.71 3.66 3.79
C PRO A 96 7.20 3.73 3.60
N ALA A 97 6.50 2.62 3.83
CA ALA A 97 5.04 2.62 3.80
C ALA A 97 4.48 3.49 4.93
N TYR A 98 3.41 4.19 4.65
CA TYR A 98 2.65 4.98 5.61
C TYR A 98 1.18 4.91 5.23
N ASP A 99 0.31 5.27 6.17
CA ASP A 99 -1.14 5.26 5.98
C ASP A 99 -1.66 3.90 5.48
N VAL A 100 -1.17 2.83 6.11
CA VAL A 100 -1.53 1.45 5.79
C VAL A 100 -2.46 0.95 6.89
N CYS A 101 -3.75 0.81 6.56
CA CYS A 101 -4.79 0.43 7.51
C CYS A 101 -5.88 -0.41 6.82
N PHE A 102 -6.71 -1.06 7.61
CA PHE A 102 -7.98 -1.57 7.09
C PHE A 102 -8.88 -0.36 6.79
N SER A 103 -9.33 -0.25 5.55
CA SER A 103 -10.16 0.88 5.10
C SER A 103 -11.21 0.37 4.12
N TYR A 104 -12.38 0.02 4.65
CA TYR A 104 -13.52 -0.46 3.88
C TYR A 104 -14.84 -0.02 4.49
N ASP A 105 -15.66 0.62 3.69
CA ASP A 105 -17.05 0.91 3.98
C ASP A 105 -17.85 0.88 2.66
N PRO A 106 -18.75 -0.09 2.46
CA PRO A 106 -19.51 -0.21 1.22
C PRO A 106 -20.46 0.96 0.95
N THR A 107 -20.73 1.78 1.95
CA THR A 107 -21.60 2.97 1.83
C THR A 107 -20.83 4.25 1.53
N ASN A 108 -19.50 4.22 1.67
CA ASN A 108 -18.62 5.36 1.45
C ASN A 108 -17.94 5.26 0.08
N ALA A 109 -18.23 6.20 -0.81
CA ALA A 109 -17.70 6.21 -2.18
C ALA A 109 -16.15 6.18 -2.25
N TRP A 110 -15.45 6.67 -1.24
CA TRP A 110 -13.99 6.72 -1.21
C TRP A 110 -13.34 5.37 -0.91
N VAL A 111 -14.00 4.52 -0.14
CA VAL A 111 -13.43 3.27 0.36
C VAL A 111 -14.34 2.05 0.15
N SER A 112 -15.30 2.15 -0.78
CA SER A 112 -16.15 1.01 -1.17
C SER A 112 -15.46 0.03 -2.11
N GLN A 113 -14.37 0.46 -2.75
CA GLN A 113 -13.52 -0.33 -3.64
C GLN A 113 -12.09 0.22 -3.62
N GLN A 114 -11.14 -0.54 -4.15
CA GLN A 114 -9.75 -0.13 -4.29
C GLN A 114 -9.64 1.21 -5.03
N THR A 115 -8.89 2.18 -4.50
CA THR A 115 -8.71 3.48 -5.16
C THR A 115 -7.81 3.37 -6.38
N LEU A 116 -6.69 2.64 -6.29
CA LEU A 116 -5.88 2.31 -7.46
C LEU A 116 -6.34 0.98 -8.07
N SER A 117 -6.59 0.95 -9.37
CA SER A 117 -6.90 -0.30 -10.05
C SER A 117 -5.68 -1.22 -10.16
N VAL A 118 -5.93 -2.53 -10.16
CA VAL A 118 -4.97 -3.60 -10.42
C VAL A 118 -5.45 -4.37 -11.64
N ASN A 119 -4.68 -4.42 -12.70
CA ASN A 119 -5.07 -5.04 -13.97
C ASN A 119 -6.46 -4.57 -14.47
N GLY A 120 -6.73 -3.26 -14.30
CA GLY A 120 -7.98 -2.61 -14.66
C GLY A 120 -9.17 -2.88 -13.72
N LYS A 121 -8.97 -3.61 -12.61
CA LYS A 121 -10.02 -3.94 -11.65
C LYS A 121 -9.82 -3.21 -10.34
N ARG A 122 -10.94 -2.94 -9.63
CA ARG A 122 -10.97 -2.33 -8.29
C ARG A 122 -11.65 -3.21 -7.24
N LEU A 123 -12.42 -4.19 -7.70
CA LEU A 123 -13.08 -5.22 -6.89
C LEU A 123 -12.82 -6.58 -7.51
N HIS A 124 -12.97 -7.64 -6.70
CA HIS A 124 -12.79 -9.02 -7.13
C HIS A 124 -11.44 -9.26 -7.82
N ILE A 125 -10.38 -8.61 -7.30
CA ILE A 125 -9.01 -8.80 -7.77
C ILE A 125 -8.56 -10.20 -7.39
N THR A 126 -8.12 -10.96 -8.38
CA THR A 126 -7.73 -12.37 -8.22
C THR A 126 -6.21 -12.53 -8.21
N LYS A 127 -5.72 -13.70 -7.77
CA LYS A 127 -4.28 -14.06 -7.90
C LYS A 127 -3.78 -13.89 -9.33
N LYS A 128 -4.62 -14.19 -10.35
CA LYS A 128 -4.28 -14.00 -11.76
C LYS A 128 -4.03 -12.52 -12.11
N ASP A 129 -4.84 -11.62 -11.58
CA ASP A 129 -4.68 -10.17 -11.82
C ASP A 129 -3.36 -9.67 -11.19
N LEU A 130 -3.08 -10.06 -9.95
CA LEU A 130 -1.83 -9.75 -9.27
C LEU A 130 -0.62 -10.29 -10.04
N MET A 131 -0.70 -11.54 -10.53
CA MET A 131 0.37 -12.14 -11.33
C MET A 131 0.55 -11.47 -12.69
N THR A 132 -0.50 -10.90 -13.28
CA THR A 132 -0.38 -10.10 -14.50
C THR A 132 0.47 -8.86 -14.24
N VAL A 133 0.22 -8.14 -13.14
CA VAL A 133 1.03 -6.98 -12.74
C VAL A 133 2.46 -7.40 -12.39
N ALA A 134 2.65 -8.53 -11.70
CA ALA A 134 3.99 -9.06 -11.41
C ALA A 134 4.80 -9.30 -12.69
N LYS A 135 4.20 -9.95 -13.70
CA LYS A 135 4.85 -10.26 -14.98
C LYS A 135 5.20 -8.99 -15.76
N SER A 136 4.27 -8.04 -15.88
CA SER A 136 4.50 -6.77 -16.60
C SER A 136 5.57 -5.89 -15.97
N ASN A 137 5.90 -6.11 -14.70
CA ASN A 137 6.93 -5.40 -13.96
C ASN A 137 8.16 -6.25 -13.61
N ASN A 138 8.29 -7.43 -14.21
CA ASN A 138 9.41 -8.36 -14.03
C ASN A 138 9.65 -8.77 -12.54
N ILE A 139 8.59 -8.86 -11.75
CA ILE A 139 8.68 -9.31 -10.35
C ILE A 139 8.87 -10.83 -10.34
N LYS A 140 10.10 -11.27 -10.11
CA LYS A 140 10.50 -12.69 -10.23
C LYS A 140 9.83 -13.60 -9.22
N LYS A 141 9.58 -13.10 -8.00
CA LYS A 141 8.99 -13.85 -6.88
C LYS A 141 7.51 -13.52 -6.66
N GLY A 142 6.78 -13.09 -7.70
CA GLY A 142 5.41 -12.61 -7.56
C GLY A 142 4.48 -13.59 -6.86
N GLU A 143 4.51 -14.86 -7.24
CA GLU A 143 3.68 -15.89 -6.61
C GLU A 143 4.03 -16.11 -5.14
N ALA A 144 5.31 -16.30 -4.83
CA ALA A 144 5.77 -16.48 -3.44
C ALA A 144 5.43 -15.28 -2.54
N ILE A 145 5.47 -14.05 -3.08
CA ILE A 145 5.07 -12.85 -2.36
C ILE A 145 3.56 -12.85 -2.07
N ILE A 146 2.74 -13.24 -3.04
CA ILE A 146 1.29 -13.34 -2.87
C ILE A 146 0.96 -14.36 -1.78
N ASP A 147 1.55 -15.55 -1.85
CA ASP A 147 1.30 -16.63 -0.90
C ASP A 147 1.76 -16.24 0.52
N GLU A 148 2.95 -15.65 0.66
CA GLU A 148 3.48 -15.15 1.94
C GLU A 148 2.54 -14.13 2.60
N ILE A 149 2.05 -13.16 1.84
CA ILE A 149 1.15 -12.12 2.36
C ILE A 149 -0.21 -12.71 2.68
N ASN A 150 -0.74 -13.58 1.83
CA ASN A 150 -2.01 -14.27 2.07
C ASN A 150 -1.97 -15.10 3.37
N ASP A 151 -0.89 -15.83 3.60
CA ASP A 151 -0.74 -16.61 4.82
C ASP A 151 -0.54 -15.71 6.06
N THR A 152 0.17 -14.60 5.91
CA THR A 152 0.33 -13.62 7.00
C THR A 152 -1.01 -12.98 7.39
N ILE A 153 -1.86 -12.64 6.43
CA ILE A 153 -3.17 -12.03 6.69
C ILE A 153 -4.12 -12.99 7.41
N LYS A 154 -4.03 -14.29 7.14
CA LYS A 154 -4.80 -15.32 7.86
C LYS A 154 -4.50 -15.35 9.37
N LEU A 155 -3.35 -14.83 9.80
CA LEU A 155 -2.98 -14.70 11.20
C LEU A 155 -3.60 -13.47 11.89
N TRP A 156 -4.52 -12.78 11.24
CA TRP A 156 -5.16 -11.57 11.81
C TRP A 156 -5.75 -11.79 13.20
N GLY A 157 -6.37 -12.96 13.45
CA GLY A 157 -6.93 -13.31 14.75
C GLY A 157 -5.89 -13.25 15.88
N ASP A 158 -4.69 -13.76 15.63
CA ASP A 158 -3.59 -13.75 16.60
C ASP A 158 -3.04 -12.33 16.80
N PHE A 159 -2.78 -11.61 15.70
CA PHE A 159 -2.27 -10.24 15.76
C PHE A 159 -3.25 -9.28 16.44
N SER A 160 -4.54 -9.36 16.12
CA SER A 160 -5.56 -8.52 16.70
C SER A 160 -5.77 -8.78 18.19
N THR A 161 -5.67 -10.04 18.62
CA THR A 161 -5.72 -10.43 20.03
C THR A 161 -4.51 -9.87 20.80
N GLN A 162 -3.30 -10.04 20.27
CA GLN A 162 -2.07 -9.51 20.86
C GLN A 162 -2.11 -7.97 20.97
N ALA A 163 -2.65 -7.31 19.94
CA ALA A 163 -2.82 -5.85 19.90
C ALA A 163 -4.00 -5.35 20.74
N LYS A 164 -4.76 -6.24 21.38
CA LYS A 164 -5.97 -5.90 22.18
C LYS A 164 -7.01 -5.10 21.37
N VAL A 165 -7.16 -5.42 20.09
CA VAL A 165 -8.20 -4.81 19.26
C VAL A 165 -9.58 -5.23 19.80
N PRO A 166 -10.57 -4.33 19.92
CA PRO A 166 -11.93 -4.68 20.35
C PRO A 166 -12.53 -5.78 19.48
N ASN A 167 -13.25 -6.72 20.09
CA ASN A 167 -13.73 -7.94 19.41
C ASN A 167 -14.63 -7.66 18.19
N ASP A 168 -15.48 -6.63 18.28
CA ASP A 168 -16.32 -6.18 17.15
C ASP A 168 -15.47 -5.75 15.95
N LYS A 169 -14.34 -5.08 16.19
CA LYS A 169 -13.40 -4.67 15.16
C LYS A 169 -12.58 -5.83 14.62
N GLN A 170 -12.20 -6.80 15.48
CA GLN A 170 -11.54 -8.02 15.03
C GLN A 170 -12.41 -8.78 14.02
N LEU A 171 -13.69 -8.99 14.36
CA LEU A 171 -14.64 -9.68 13.50
C LEU A 171 -14.95 -8.92 12.21
N LEU A 172 -15.08 -7.60 12.31
CA LEU A 172 -15.29 -6.74 11.14
C LEU A 172 -14.15 -6.90 10.12
N VAL A 173 -12.91 -6.78 10.57
CA VAL A 173 -11.74 -6.93 9.69
C VAL A 173 -11.67 -8.35 9.14
N MET A 174 -11.79 -9.38 10.01
CA MET A 174 -11.72 -10.77 9.61
C MET A 174 -12.74 -11.14 8.53
N GLY A 175 -13.97 -10.63 8.64
CA GLY A 175 -15.05 -10.88 7.68
C GLY A 175 -14.87 -10.18 6.33
N ASN A 176 -13.90 -9.26 6.22
CA ASN A 176 -13.65 -8.48 5.01
C ASN A 176 -12.24 -8.66 4.43
N LEU A 177 -11.41 -9.54 5.00
CA LEU A 177 -10.12 -9.88 4.39
C LEU A 177 -10.33 -10.63 3.07
N ASN A 178 -9.61 -10.22 2.04
CA ASN A 178 -9.70 -10.79 0.71
C ASN A 178 -8.64 -11.89 0.51
N THR A 179 -8.83 -13.05 1.17
CA THR A 179 -7.91 -14.20 1.04
C THR A 179 -8.09 -14.91 -0.30
N ILE A 180 -7.00 -15.32 -0.95
CA ILE A 180 -6.96 -15.92 -2.29
C ILE A 180 -6.02 -17.13 -2.33
#